data_722794f1d54e8f9c71c7205fcd99ef21
#
_entry.id   722794f1d54e8f9c71c7205fcd99ef21
#
_cell.length_a   1.000
_cell.length_b   1.000
_cell.length_c   1.000
_cell.angle_alpha   90.00
_cell.angle_beta   90.00
_cell.angle_gamma   90.00
#
_symmetry.space_group_name_H-M   'P 1'
#
loop_
_entity.id
_entity.type
_entity.pdbx_description
1 polymer ?
#
loop_
_entity_poly.entity_id
_entity_poly.type
_entity_poly.pdbx_seq_one_letter_code
_entity_poly.pdbx_strand_id
1 'polypeptide(L)'
;MKELDTCPICLERYKKNGVRFDPVNFDGARIHCEYCGTFDISRSAQITAYRSLDESDRRKASHFIAKTQGFPAASIPMIKVDWLVDRLPTLSLPPIGASADNFLSLVGQRIQEFAQEIEVLPLTFYPASGFADPLIGKRIIADLISEGYLVGSVGVGYSNSMVCKVQLTLKGWRHFEEISAGETTSNYIFLALAFSNTDLSNLKRNVIRPALLDRFGLEVFDMRDLARSGVIDNVMREQISRCRILISDLTDDNFGSYWEAGFAEGFGQVGCERSQSGSP
;
A
#
# COMPACT_ATOMS: atom_id res chain seq x y z
N MET A 1 9.49 -32.76 -1.69
CA MET A 1 9.64 -32.05 -2.97
C MET A 1 8.31 -31.72 -3.66
N LYS A 2 7.23 -31.52 -2.87
CA LYS A 2 5.88 -31.10 -3.37
C LYS A 2 5.52 -29.65 -2.97
N GLU A 3 6.44 -28.93 -2.32
CA GLU A 3 6.20 -27.55 -1.80
C GLU A 3 6.51 -26.45 -2.83
N LEU A 4 7.07 -26.80 -3.98
CA LEU A 4 7.53 -25.81 -5.00
C LEU A 4 6.46 -25.29 -5.96
N ASP A 5 5.20 -25.80 -5.84
CA ASP A 5 4.13 -25.41 -6.76
C ASP A 5 3.16 -24.38 -6.18
N THR A 6 3.41 -23.90 -4.96
CA THR A 6 2.53 -22.95 -4.27
C THR A 6 3.30 -21.73 -3.79
N CYS A 7 2.65 -20.58 -3.81
CA CYS A 7 3.20 -19.37 -3.24
C CYS A 7 3.42 -19.54 -1.71
N PRO A 8 4.62 -19.28 -1.17
CA PRO A 8 4.87 -19.42 0.26
C PRO A 8 4.05 -18.45 1.13
N ILE A 9 3.56 -17.38 0.55
CA ILE A 9 2.78 -16.36 1.25
C ILE A 9 1.30 -16.72 1.27
N CYS A 10 0.60 -16.79 0.12
CA CYS A 10 -0.84 -17.00 0.07
C CYS A 10 -1.26 -18.48 -0.03
N LEU A 11 -0.34 -19.40 -0.30
CA LEU A 11 -0.58 -20.82 -0.56
C LEU A 11 -1.53 -21.12 -1.74
N GLU A 12 -1.88 -20.12 -2.51
CA GLU A 12 -2.76 -20.28 -3.66
C GLU A 12 -2.09 -21.08 -4.78
N ARG A 13 -2.85 -22.03 -5.33
CA ARG A 13 -2.46 -22.83 -6.49
C ARG A 13 -3.28 -22.36 -7.69
N TYR A 14 -2.70 -21.47 -8.50
CA TYR A 14 -3.36 -21.08 -9.75
C TYR A 14 -3.05 -22.11 -10.83
N LYS A 15 -4.07 -22.84 -11.26
CA LYS A 15 -3.94 -24.02 -12.14
C LYS A 15 -3.46 -23.72 -13.55
N LYS A 16 -3.47 -22.48 -14.03
CA LYS A 16 -3.19 -22.18 -15.43
C LYS A 16 -1.71 -21.91 -15.71
N ASN A 17 -1.02 -21.18 -14.83
CA ASN A 17 0.40 -20.84 -15.03
C ASN A 17 1.30 -21.19 -13.83
N GLY A 18 0.70 -21.62 -12.70
CA GLY A 18 1.46 -21.92 -11.49
C GLY A 18 2.14 -20.68 -10.88
N VAL A 19 2.83 -20.92 -9.76
CA VAL A 19 3.74 -19.94 -9.19
C VAL A 19 5.12 -20.18 -9.80
N ARG A 20 5.71 -19.13 -10.41
CA ARG A 20 7.04 -19.23 -11.00
C ARG A 20 8.10 -18.81 -9.98
N PHE A 21 9.18 -19.58 -9.95
CA PHE A 21 10.34 -19.34 -9.12
C PHE A 21 11.56 -19.09 -10.01
N ASP A 22 12.04 -17.86 -10.00
CA ASP A 22 13.25 -17.52 -10.75
C ASP A 22 14.48 -17.53 -9.82
N PRO A 23 15.63 -18.01 -10.29
CA PRO A 23 16.88 -17.94 -9.52
C PRO A 23 17.32 -16.49 -9.34
N VAL A 24 17.95 -16.21 -8.21
CA VAL A 24 18.46 -14.89 -7.84
C VAL A 24 19.92 -15.02 -7.39
N ASN A 25 20.62 -13.90 -7.21
CA ASN A 25 22.03 -13.86 -6.81
C ASN A 25 22.26 -13.94 -5.29
N PHE A 26 21.23 -14.32 -4.52
CA PHE A 26 21.30 -14.56 -3.08
C PHE A 26 20.68 -15.92 -2.73
N ASP A 27 20.82 -16.39 -1.49
CA ASP A 27 20.18 -17.63 -1.03
C ASP A 27 18.66 -17.43 -0.87
N GLY A 28 17.92 -17.70 -1.95
CA GLY A 28 16.48 -17.51 -2.04
C GLY A 28 15.95 -17.68 -3.43
N ALA A 29 14.82 -17.05 -3.69
CA ALA A 29 14.15 -17.08 -5.00
C ALA A 29 13.35 -15.79 -5.24
N ARG A 30 13.13 -15.46 -6.51
CA ARG A 30 12.11 -14.53 -6.95
C ARG A 30 10.84 -15.28 -7.26
N ILE A 31 9.77 -14.87 -6.62
CA ILE A 31 8.45 -15.49 -6.75
C ILE A 31 7.55 -14.61 -7.62
N HIS A 32 6.92 -15.21 -8.62
CA HIS A 32 5.87 -14.58 -9.40
C HIS A 32 4.55 -15.28 -9.09
N CYS A 33 3.70 -14.62 -8.33
CA CYS A 33 2.40 -15.12 -7.90
C CYS A 33 1.31 -14.22 -8.50
N GLU A 34 0.32 -14.82 -9.18
CA GLU A 34 -0.79 -14.05 -9.77
C GLU A 34 -1.61 -13.28 -8.73
N TYR A 35 -1.62 -13.73 -7.47
CA TYR A 35 -2.35 -13.08 -6.39
C TYR A 35 -1.49 -12.08 -5.62
N CYS A 36 -0.32 -12.48 -5.13
CA CYS A 36 0.56 -11.58 -4.36
C CYS A 36 1.39 -10.63 -5.23
N GLY A 37 1.59 -10.97 -6.51
CA GLY A 37 2.52 -10.29 -7.41
C GLY A 37 3.93 -10.83 -7.34
N THR A 38 4.93 -10.01 -7.71
CA THR A 38 6.36 -10.41 -7.75
C THR A 38 7.08 -9.95 -6.48
N PHE A 39 7.82 -10.86 -5.85
CA PHE A 39 8.63 -10.56 -4.67
C PHE A 39 9.84 -11.49 -4.57
N ASP A 40 10.88 -11.01 -3.92
CA ASP A 40 12.05 -11.79 -3.57
C ASP A 40 11.89 -12.34 -2.15
N ILE A 41 12.34 -13.58 -1.91
CA ILE A 41 12.23 -14.20 -0.60
C ILE A 41 13.49 -15.00 -0.30
N SER A 42 14.08 -14.83 0.89
CA SER A 42 15.20 -15.66 1.32
C SER A 42 14.74 -17.09 1.60
N ARG A 43 15.64 -18.08 1.44
CA ARG A 43 15.31 -19.49 1.67
C ARG A 43 14.78 -19.75 3.08
N SER A 44 15.39 -19.15 4.09
CA SER A 44 14.94 -19.26 5.48
C SER A 44 13.54 -18.64 5.68
N ALA A 45 13.25 -17.48 5.08
CA ALA A 45 11.95 -16.87 5.13
C ALA A 45 10.88 -17.71 4.40
N GLN A 46 11.24 -18.35 3.29
CA GLN A 46 10.34 -19.25 2.57
C GLN A 46 9.93 -20.44 3.46
N ILE A 47 10.86 -21.06 4.15
CA ILE A 47 10.57 -22.17 5.09
C ILE A 47 9.71 -21.69 6.24
N THR A 48 10.02 -20.51 6.82
CA THR A 48 9.23 -19.90 7.90
C THR A 48 7.82 -19.59 7.44
N ALA A 49 7.65 -19.01 6.25
CA ALA A 49 6.35 -18.67 5.70
C ALA A 49 5.45 -19.90 5.50
N TYR A 50 6.00 -21.01 5.00
CA TYR A 50 5.22 -22.24 4.86
C TYR A 50 4.76 -22.84 6.20
N ARG A 51 5.61 -22.76 7.24
CA ARG A 51 5.40 -23.45 8.52
C ARG A 51 4.64 -22.64 9.56
N SER A 52 4.86 -21.32 9.59
CA SER A 52 4.52 -20.50 10.75
C SER A 52 3.46 -19.43 10.48
N LEU A 53 3.20 -19.06 9.22
CA LEU A 53 2.17 -18.06 8.93
C LEU A 53 0.78 -18.66 9.06
N ASP A 54 -0.04 -18.06 9.90
CA ASP A 54 -1.47 -18.32 9.94
C ASP A 54 -2.21 -17.60 8.77
N GLU A 55 -3.50 -17.81 8.66
CA GLU A 55 -4.29 -17.24 7.59
C GLU A 55 -4.36 -15.71 7.62
N SER A 56 -4.42 -15.11 8.83
CA SER A 56 -4.42 -13.66 9.02
C SER A 56 -3.11 -13.06 8.55
N ASP A 57 -1.98 -13.64 8.95
CA ASP A 57 -0.66 -13.16 8.57
C ASP A 57 -0.38 -13.33 7.08
N ARG A 58 -0.89 -14.41 6.46
CA ARG A 58 -0.83 -14.59 5.00
C ARG A 58 -1.57 -13.49 4.26
N ARG A 59 -2.75 -13.08 4.73
CA ARG A 59 -3.54 -11.98 4.14
C ARG A 59 -2.81 -10.64 4.26
N LYS A 60 -2.25 -10.34 5.44
CA LYS A 60 -1.44 -9.12 5.65
C LYS A 60 -0.20 -9.11 4.76
N ALA A 61 0.53 -10.23 4.70
CA ALA A 61 1.71 -10.34 3.85
C ALA A 61 1.36 -10.17 2.36
N SER A 62 0.30 -10.81 1.88
CA SER A 62 -0.19 -10.65 0.51
C SER A 62 -0.58 -9.21 0.20
N HIS A 63 -1.28 -8.53 1.11
CA HIS A 63 -1.63 -7.12 0.97
C HIS A 63 -0.39 -6.24 0.85
N PHE A 64 0.56 -6.38 1.79
CA PHE A 64 1.80 -5.62 1.76
C PHE A 64 2.56 -5.81 0.45
N ILE A 65 2.76 -7.06 0.02
CA ILE A 65 3.49 -7.38 -1.21
C ILE A 65 2.78 -6.80 -2.44
N ALA A 66 1.48 -7.02 -2.58
CA ALA A 66 0.72 -6.54 -3.72
C ALA A 66 0.66 -5.01 -3.77
N LYS A 67 0.51 -4.35 -2.63
CA LYS A 67 0.46 -2.89 -2.53
C LYS A 67 1.78 -2.22 -2.89
N THR A 68 2.93 -2.83 -2.53
CA THR A 68 4.26 -2.27 -2.86
C THR A 68 4.59 -2.33 -4.34
N GLN A 69 3.84 -3.10 -5.12
CA GLN A 69 4.08 -3.23 -6.56
C GLN A 69 3.40 -2.17 -7.41
N GLY A 70 2.60 -1.29 -6.83
CA GLY A 70 1.93 -0.14 -7.44
C GLY A 70 1.98 0.01 -8.97
N PHE A 71 1.25 0.94 -9.56
CA PHE A 71 1.43 1.29 -10.96
C PHE A 71 2.05 2.69 -11.06
N PRO A 72 3.17 2.83 -11.77
CA PRO A 72 4.05 1.79 -12.34
C PRO A 72 4.78 0.99 -11.25
N ALA A 73 5.08 -0.29 -11.50
CA ALA A 73 5.72 -1.20 -10.55
C ALA A 73 7.06 -0.64 -10.06
N ALA A 74 7.10 -0.20 -8.81
CA ALA A 74 8.20 0.62 -8.31
C ALA A 74 9.36 -0.21 -7.80
N SER A 75 9.10 -1.34 -7.14
CA SER A 75 10.17 -2.21 -6.60
C SER A 75 9.66 -3.62 -6.33
N ILE A 76 10.58 -4.56 -6.38
CA ILE A 76 10.33 -5.94 -5.95
C ILE A 76 10.67 -6.02 -4.47
N PRO A 77 9.67 -6.22 -3.57
CA PRO A 77 9.94 -6.29 -2.15
C PRO A 77 10.74 -7.53 -1.79
N MET A 78 11.68 -7.39 -0.85
CA MET A 78 12.49 -8.48 -0.32
C MET A 78 11.94 -8.96 1.03
N ILE A 79 11.49 -10.21 1.07
CA ILE A 79 10.95 -10.84 2.28
C ILE A 79 12.04 -11.66 2.97
N LYS A 80 12.38 -11.26 4.19
CA LYS A 80 13.34 -11.95 5.07
C LYS A 80 12.63 -12.47 6.32
N VAL A 81 13.34 -13.26 7.14
CA VAL A 81 12.77 -13.84 8.38
C VAL A 81 12.40 -12.74 9.38
N ASP A 82 13.25 -11.75 9.56
CA ASP A 82 13.02 -10.60 10.43
C ASP A 82 11.74 -9.85 10.03
N TRP A 83 11.50 -9.70 8.72
CA TRP A 83 10.27 -9.11 8.24
C TRP A 83 9.03 -9.94 8.64
N LEU A 84 9.09 -11.27 8.52
CA LEU A 84 7.97 -12.16 8.89
C LEU A 84 7.72 -12.21 10.39
N VAL A 85 8.79 -12.14 11.21
CA VAL A 85 8.71 -12.33 12.66
C VAL A 85 8.47 -11.01 13.39
N ASP A 86 9.16 -9.95 13.00
CA ASP A 86 9.16 -8.68 13.74
C ASP A 86 8.21 -7.65 13.11
N ARG A 87 8.13 -7.60 11.78
CA ARG A 87 7.37 -6.56 11.07
C ARG A 87 5.94 -6.98 10.77
N LEU A 88 5.72 -8.17 10.24
CA LEU A 88 4.40 -8.64 9.81
C LEU A 88 3.35 -8.60 10.93
N PRO A 89 3.64 -9.00 12.19
CA PRO A 89 2.68 -8.93 13.28
C PRO A 89 2.21 -7.50 13.60
N THR A 90 3.01 -6.48 13.30
CA THR A 90 2.66 -5.07 13.52
C THR A 90 1.77 -4.48 12.43
N LEU A 91 1.58 -5.19 11.32
CA LEU A 91 0.76 -4.75 10.21
C LEU A 91 -0.71 -5.08 10.45
N SER A 92 -1.57 -4.22 9.94
CA SER A 92 -3.02 -4.46 9.89
C SER A 92 -3.53 -4.30 8.48
N LEU A 93 -4.61 -5.00 8.15
CA LEU A 93 -5.34 -4.74 6.92
C LEU A 93 -6.12 -3.42 7.07
N PRO A 94 -6.32 -2.68 5.97
CA PRO A 94 -7.11 -1.47 6.00
C PRO A 94 -8.57 -1.78 6.38
N PRO A 95 -9.29 -0.84 6.99
CA PRO A 95 -10.73 -0.93 7.18
C PRO A 95 -11.47 -1.12 5.85
N ILE A 96 -12.68 -1.67 5.89
CA ILE A 96 -13.47 -2.01 4.68
C ILE A 96 -13.65 -0.78 3.76
N GLY A 97 -13.95 0.40 4.33
CA GLY A 97 -14.08 1.63 3.55
C GLY A 97 -12.79 1.99 2.81
N ALA A 98 -11.66 1.98 3.52
CA ALA A 98 -10.36 2.23 2.89
C ALA A 98 -9.96 1.15 1.87
N SER A 99 -10.42 -0.10 2.06
CA SER A 99 -10.22 -1.15 1.06
C SER A 99 -11.03 -0.89 -0.21
N ALA A 100 -12.24 -0.37 -0.08
CA ALA A 100 -13.08 0.04 -1.22
C ALA A 100 -12.43 1.21 -1.98
N ASP A 101 -11.94 2.23 -1.26
CA ASP A 101 -11.22 3.36 -1.84
C ASP A 101 -9.93 2.93 -2.55
N ASN A 102 -9.15 2.06 -1.93
CA ASN A 102 -7.96 1.47 -2.55
C ASN A 102 -8.31 0.75 -3.86
N PHE A 103 -9.41 0.00 -3.88
CA PHE A 103 -9.86 -0.70 -5.08
C PHE A 103 -10.24 0.27 -6.19
N LEU A 104 -11.04 1.30 -5.89
CA LEU A 104 -11.40 2.35 -6.85
C LEU A 104 -10.15 3.07 -7.39
N SER A 105 -9.19 3.36 -6.52
CA SER A 105 -7.92 3.97 -6.91
C SER A 105 -7.13 3.11 -7.89
N LEU A 106 -7.00 1.81 -7.62
CA LEU A 106 -6.31 0.87 -8.51
C LEU A 106 -7.00 0.75 -9.88
N VAL A 107 -8.34 0.71 -9.89
CA VAL A 107 -9.12 0.67 -11.15
C VAL A 107 -8.92 1.97 -11.94
N GLY A 108 -9.01 3.12 -11.27
CA GLY A 108 -8.82 4.43 -11.91
C GLY A 108 -7.43 4.60 -12.49
N GLN A 109 -6.38 4.31 -11.73
CA GLN A 109 -4.99 4.35 -12.19
C GLN A 109 -4.77 3.45 -13.40
N ARG A 110 -5.31 2.23 -13.35
CA ARG A 110 -5.18 1.26 -14.45
C ARG A 110 -5.82 1.75 -15.73
N ILE A 111 -7.01 2.35 -15.67
CA ILE A 111 -7.71 2.90 -16.83
C ILE A 111 -6.95 4.11 -17.39
N GLN A 112 -6.44 5.00 -16.54
CA GLN A 112 -5.65 6.16 -16.98
C GLN A 112 -4.37 5.75 -17.69
N GLU A 113 -3.65 4.74 -17.18
CA GLU A 113 -2.38 4.30 -17.73
C GLU A 113 -2.53 3.65 -19.13
N PHE A 114 -3.55 2.82 -19.30
CA PHE A 114 -3.69 2.01 -20.52
C PHE A 114 -4.70 2.54 -21.52
N ALA A 115 -5.49 3.57 -21.16
CA ALA A 115 -6.57 4.13 -22.00
C ALA A 115 -7.51 3.06 -22.62
N GLN A 116 -7.63 1.91 -21.96
CA GLN A 116 -8.39 0.75 -22.43
C GLN A 116 -9.43 0.31 -21.42
N GLU A 117 -10.53 -0.22 -21.90
CA GLU A 117 -11.50 -0.94 -21.09
C GLU A 117 -10.81 -2.12 -20.38
N ILE A 118 -10.98 -2.22 -19.08
CA ILE A 118 -10.44 -3.35 -18.31
C ILE A 118 -11.38 -4.54 -18.49
N GLU A 119 -11.00 -5.46 -19.35
CA GLU A 119 -11.79 -6.68 -19.55
C GLU A 119 -11.73 -7.62 -18.35
N VAL A 120 -10.55 -7.76 -17.71
CA VAL A 120 -10.37 -8.58 -16.50
C VAL A 120 -9.32 -7.92 -15.61
N LEU A 121 -9.68 -7.66 -14.37
CA LEU A 121 -8.73 -7.11 -13.40
C LEU A 121 -7.70 -8.16 -12.99
N PRO A 122 -6.42 -7.78 -12.85
CA PRO A 122 -5.39 -8.64 -12.28
C PRO A 122 -5.78 -9.11 -10.87
N LEU A 123 -5.47 -10.37 -10.56
CA LEU A 123 -5.77 -10.93 -9.22
C LEU A 123 -5.06 -10.19 -8.09
N THR A 124 -3.93 -9.55 -8.37
CA THR A 124 -3.20 -8.69 -7.42
C THR A 124 -4.03 -7.52 -6.89
N PHE A 125 -5.07 -7.08 -7.60
CA PHE A 125 -5.92 -5.98 -7.15
C PHE A 125 -6.66 -6.30 -5.85
N TYR A 126 -7.01 -7.57 -5.62
CA TYR A 126 -7.72 -7.97 -4.41
C TYR A 126 -6.86 -7.82 -3.16
N PRO A 127 -5.66 -8.42 -3.06
CA PRO A 127 -4.81 -8.19 -1.92
C PRO A 127 -4.27 -6.75 -1.87
N ALA A 128 -3.98 -6.10 -3.00
CA ALA A 128 -3.51 -4.71 -3.02
C ALA A 128 -4.55 -3.74 -2.43
N SER A 129 -5.83 -3.99 -2.64
CA SER A 129 -6.91 -3.22 -2.01
C SER A 129 -7.03 -3.48 -0.50
N GLY A 130 -6.46 -4.58 -0.01
CA GLY A 130 -6.58 -4.97 1.40
C GLY A 130 -7.82 -5.79 1.70
N PHE A 131 -8.46 -6.41 0.70
CA PHE A 131 -9.56 -7.33 0.94
C PHE A 131 -9.05 -8.54 1.75
N ALA A 132 -9.62 -8.70 2.94
CA ALA A 132 -9.25 -9.78 3.85
C ALA A 132 -9.53 -11.16 3.27
N ASP A 133 -10.51 -11.25 2.37
CA ASP A 133 -10.99 -12.49 1.77
C ASP A 133 -11.57 -12.19 0.38
N PRO A 134 -11.37 -13.09 -0.62
CA PRO A 134 -11.97 -12.93 -1.95
C PRO A 134 -13.50 -12.77 -1.95
N LEU A 135 -14.22 -13.46 -1.03
CA LEU A 135 -15.67 -13.33 -0.93
C LEU A 135 -16.09 -11.95 -0.41
N ILE A 136 -15.34 -11.41 0.57
CA ILE A 136 -15.54 -10.04 1.06
C ILE A 136 -15.26 -9.04 -0.07
N GLY A 137 -14.17 -9.22 -0.80
CA GLY A 137 -13.84 -8.41 -1.97
C GLY A 137 -14.95 -8.43 -3.02
N LYS A 138 -15.49 -9.61 -3.34
CA LYS A 138 -16.63 -9.75 -4.25
C LYS A 138 -17.84 -8.95 -3.79
N ARG A 139 -18.16 -9.01 -2.49
CA ARG A 139 -19.30 -8.28 -1.92
C ARG A 139 -19.09 -6.77 -2.01
N ILE A 140 -17.91 -6.28 -1.61
CA ILE A 140 -17.57 -4.85 -1.69
C ILE A 140 -17.67 -4.34 -3.13
N ILE A 141 -17.15 -5.09 -4.11
CA ILE A 141 -17.24 -4.71 -5.51
C ILE A 141 -18.69 -4.70 -6.00
N ALA A 142 -19.52 -5.67 -5.58
CA ALA A 142 -20.93 -5.69 -5.89
C ALA A 142 -21.67 -4.48 -5.29
N ASP A 143 -21.33 -4.10 -4.06
CA ASP A 143 -21.88 -2.93 -3.39
C ASP A 143 -21.45 -1.63 -4.13
N LEU A 144 -20.19 -1.50 -4.54
CA LEU A 144 -19.69 -0.38 -5.35
C LEU A 144 -20.40 -0.27 -6.72
N ILE A 145 -20.78 -1.40 -7.33
CA ILE A 145 -21.59 -1.41 -8.55
C ILE A 145 -23.00 -0.93 -8.23
N SER A 146 -23.62 -1.45 -7.16
CA SER A 146 -24.98 -1.09 -6.79
C SER A 146 -25.12 0.38 -6.37
N GLU A 147 -24.10 0.95 -5.75
CA GLU A 147 -24.02 2.36 -5.38
C GLU A 147 -23.67 3.28 -6.55
N GLY A 148 -23.34 2.71 -7.71
CA GLY A 148 -23.06 3.42 -8.94
C GLY A 148 -21.69 4.08 -9.02
N TYR A 149 -20.70 3.61 -8.25
CA TYR A 149 -19.28 3.97 -8.45
C TYR A 149 -18.66 3.21 -9.60
N LEU A 150 -19.09 1.96 -9.77
CA LEU A 150 -18.62 1.07 -10.83
C LEU A 150 -19.79 0.65 -11.73
N VAL A 151 -19.47 0.31 -12.96
CA VAL A 151 -20.32 -0.42 -13.88
C VAL A 151 -19.62 -1.68 -14.32
N GLY A 152 -20.36 -2.77 -14.47
CA GLY A 152 -19.79 -4.06 -14.89
C GLY A 152 -20.31 -5.22 -14.07
N SER A 153 -19.48 -6.26 -13.93
CA SER A 153 -19.86 -7.47 -13.23
C SER A 153 -18.69 -8.08 -12.45
N VAL A 154 -19.01 -8.70 -11.33
CA VAL A 154 -18.09 -9.52 -10.55
C VAL A 154 -18.65 -10.94 -10.44
N GLY A 155 -17.86 -11.94 -10.77
CA GLY A 155 -18.27 -13.35 -10.79
C GLY A 155 -17.17 -14.26 -10.24
N VAL A 156 -17.48 -15.55 -10.17
CA VAL A 156 -16.52 -16.61 -9.89
C VAL A 156 -16.31 -17.36 -11.20
N GLY A 157 -15.08 -17.37 -11.68
CA GLY A 157 -14.68 -18.13 -12.86
C GLY A 157 -14.40 -19.60 -12.54
N TYR A 158 -14.03 -20.34 -13.58
CA TYR A 158 -13.55 -21.72 -13.42
C TYR A 158 -12.37 -21.75 -12.43
N SER A 159 -12.38 -22.64 -11.47
CA SER A 159 -11.35 -22.80 -10.41
C SER A 159 -11.47 -21.85 -9.22
N ASN A 160 -12.65 -21.34 -8.89
CA ASN A 160 -12.87 -20.37 -7.80
C ASN A 160 -12.08 -19.06 -7.94
N SER A 161 -11.52 -18.77 -9.12
CA SER A 161 -10.89 -17.48 -9.38
C SER A 161 -11.96 -16.41 -9.53
N MET A 162 -11.77 -15.26 -8.89
CA MET A 162 -12.64 -14.10 -9.12
C MET A 162 -12.37 -13.52 -10.51
N VAL A 163 -13.43 -13.31 -11.26
CA VAL A 163 -13.39 -12.57 -12.53
C VAL A 163 -14.15 -11.27 -12.31
N CYS A 164 -13.46 -10.16 -12.48
CA CYS A 164 -14.03 -8.84 -12.31
C CYS A 164 -13.83 -8.05 -13.60
N LYS A 165 -14.94 -7.64 -14.20
CA LYS A 165 -14.98 -6.74 -15.35
C LYS A 165 -15.71 -5.49 -14.92
N VAL A 166 -14.97 -4.43 -14.63
CA VAL A 166 -15.56 -3.19 -14.10
C VAL A 166 -14.88 -1.98 -14.71
N GLN A 167 -15.66 -0.90 -14.76
CA GLN A 167 -15.21 0.44 -15.14
C GLN A 167 -15.73 1.46 -14.15
N LEU A 168 -15.04 2.58 -14.00
CA LEU A 168 -15.53 3.70 -13.21
C LEU A 168 -16.68 4.41 -13.95
N THR A 169 -17.76 4.67 -13.23
CA THR A 169 -18.80 5.61 -13.67
C THR A 169 -18.28 7.05 -13.50
N LEU A 170 -19.06 8.04 -13.93
CA LEU A 170 -18.72 9.44 -13.65
C LEU A 170 -18.65 9.72 -12.12
N LYS A 171 -19.52 9.07 -11.33
CA LYS A 171 -19.45 9.13 -9.86
C LYS A 171 -18.17 8.51 -9.33
N GLY A 172 -17.78 7.37 -9.89
CA GLY A 172 -16.53 6.67 -9.54
C GLY A 172 -15.28 7.50 -9.88
N TRP A 173 -15.28 8.17 -11.03
CA TRP A 173 -14.18 9.05 -11.43
C TRP A 173 -14.04 10.26 -10.51
N ARG A 174 -15.13 10.92 -10.14
CA ARG A 174 -15.07 12.03 -9.16
C ARG A 174 -14.51 11.57 -7.82
N HIS A 175 -14.97 10.42 -7.33
CA HIS A 175 -14.46 9.86 -6.08
C HIS A 175 -12.99 9.45 -6.19
N PHE A 176 -12.56 8.91 -7.33
CA PHE A 176 -11.13 8.63 -7.59
C PHE A 176 -10.28 9.90 -7.57
N GLU A 177 -10.78 11.00 -8.15
CA GLU A 177 -10.12 12.30 -8.13
C GLU A 177 -10.04 12.86 -6.69
N GLU A 178 -11.11 12.74 -5.90
CA GLU A 178 -11.14 13.11 -4.48
C GLU A 178 -10.11 12.32 -3.66
N ILE A 179 -10.05 10.99 -3.86
CA ILE A 179 -9.03 10.13 -3.23
C ILE A 179 -7.62 10.56 -3.65
N SER A 180 -7.42 10.80 -4.94
CA SER A 180 -6.12 11.16 -5.50
C SER A 180 -5.66 12.56 -5.07
N ALA A 181 -6.60 13.48 -4.87
CA ALA A 181 -6.36 14.80 -4.33
C ALA A 181 -6.14 14.82 -2.80
N GLY A 182 -6.26 13.67 -2.13
CA GLY A 182 -6.08 13.56 -0.67
C GLY A 182 -7.25 14.11 0.15
N GLU A 183 -8.38 14.39 -0.46
CA GLU A 183 -9.61 14.82 0.24
C GLU A 183 -10.27 13.71 1.05
N THR A 184 -9.79 12.47 0.93
CA THR A 184 -10.31 11.35 1.68
C THR A 184 -9.77 11.32 3.10
N THR A 185 -10.64 10.89 3.95
CA THR A 185 -10.64 10.60 5.39
C THR A 185 -9.40 9.87 5.96
N SER A 186 -8.19 10.16 5.49
CA SER A 186 -7.02 9.66 6.18
C SER A 186 -6.93 10.32 7.56
N ASN A 187 -6.73 9.51 8.58
CA ASN A 187 -6.61 9.96 9.97
C ASN A 187 -5.15 10.18 10.37
N TYR A 188 -4.25 10.44 9.43
CA TYR A 188 -2.86 10.64 9.75
C TYR A 188 -2.25 11.91 9.15
N ILE A 189 -1.21 12.37 9.82
CA ILE A 189 -0.36 13.50 9.46
C ILE A 189 1.00 12.97 9.04
N PHE A 190 1.54 13.50 7.94
CA PHE A 190 2.91 13.23 7.53
C PHE A 190 3.84 14.35 8.03
N LEU A 191 4.93 13.97 8.72
CA LEU A 191 5.95 14.90 9.19
C LEU A 191 7.19 14.83 8.30
N ALA A 192 7.49 15.90 7.61
CA ALA A 192 8.73 16.12 6.86
C ALA A 192 9.77 16.79 7.77
N LEU A 193 10.68 16.01 8.34
CA LEU A 193 11.67 16.47 9.32
C LEU A 193 13.08 16.06 8.93
N ALA A 194 14.07 16.87 9.29
CA ALA A 194 15.48 16.51 9.16
C ALA A 194 15.81 15.28 10.01
N PHE A 195 16.37 14.23 9.39
CA PHE A 195 16.69 12.96 10.06
C PHE A 195 17.76 13.08 11.14
N SER A 196 18.69 14.04 10.97
CA SER A 196 19.80 14.29 11.88
C SER A 196 19.42 15.03 13.14
N ASN A 197 18.24 15.67 13.19
CA ASN A 197 17.84 16.50 14.31
C ASN A 197 17.16 15.65 15.41
N THR A 198 17.91 15.40 16.50
CA THR A 198 17.46 14.65 17.67
C THR A 198 16.36 15.36 18.44
N ASP A 199 16.36 16.69 18.47
CA ASP A 199 15.37 17.48 19.21
C ASP A 199 14.00 17.40 18.53
N LEU A 200 13.97 17.46 17.19
CA LEU A 200 12.76 17.26 16.40
C LEU A 200 12.23 15.84 16.57
N SER A 201 13.12 14.85 16.64
CA SER A 201 12.74 13.44 16.86
C SER A 201 12.10 13.26 18.25
N ASN A 202 12.64 13.90 19.27
CA ASN A 202 12.10 13.89 20.62
C ASN A 202 10.77 14.66 20.70
N LEU A 203 10.68 15.81 20.04
CA LEU A 203 9.44 16.59 19.94
C LEU A 203 8.32 15.77 19.26
N LYS A 204 8.63 15.10 18.13
CA LYS A 204 7.68 14.22 17.48
C LYS A 204 7.16 13.14 18.43
N ARG A 205 8.07 12.42 19.09
CA ARG A 205 7.74 11.25 19.91
C ARG A 205 6.96 11.63 21.18
N ASN A 206 7.42 12.68 21.87
CA ASN A 206 6.97 12.98 23.22
C ASN A 206 5.85 14.02 23.28
N VAL A 207 5.66 14.82 22.23
CA VAL A 207 4.70 15.91 22.21
C VAL A 207 3.73 15.81 21.05
N ILE A 208 4.21 15.82 19.82
CA ILE A 208 3.34 15.93 18.62
C ILE A 208 2.46 14.69 18.50
N ARG A 209 3.07 13.50 18.52
CA ARG A 209 2.37 12.23 18.34
C ARG A 209 1.29 11.98 19.40
N PRO A 210 1.57 12.09 20.70
CA PRO A 210 0.54 11.95 21.73
C PRO A 210 -0.56 13.02 21.63
N ALA A 211 -0.19 14.28 21.44
CA ALA A 211 -1.16 15.38 21.41
C ALA A 211 -2.14 15.27 20.23
N LEU A 212 -1.67 14.84 19.06
CA LEU A 212 -2.53 14.69 17.88
C LEU A 212 -3.39 13.44 17.96
N LEU A 213 -2.85 12.35 18.51
CA LEU A 213 -3.62 11.13 18.70
C LEU A 213 -4.73 11.34 19.75
N ASP A 214 -4.39 11.89 20.93
CA ASP A 214 -5.33 12.05 22.04
C ASP A 214 -6.44 13.06 21.76
N ARG A 215 -6.12 14.17 21.08
CA ARG A 215 -7.08 15.26 20.85
C ARG A 215 -7.90 15.10 19.58
N PHE A 216 -7.33 14.51 18.55
CA PHE A 216 -7.91 14.51 17.21
C PHE A 216 -8.03 13.11 16.60
N GLY A 217 -7.51 12.07 17.25
CA GLY A 217 -7.46 10.72 16.71
C GLY A 217 -6.57 10.59 15.47
N LEU A 218 -5.62 11.53 15.29
CA LEU A 218 -4.74 11.56 14.13
C LEU A 218 -3.42 10.86 14.44
N GLU A 219 -3.06 9.89 13.62
CA GLU A 219 -1.75 9.25 13.68
C GLU A 219 -0.69 10.14 13.03
N VAL A 220 0.56 9.99 13.45
CA VAL A 220 1.67 10.80 12.94
C VAL A 220 2.77 9.89 12.43
N PHE A 221 3.14 10.05 11.16
CA PHE A 221 4.21 9.31 10.51
C PHE A 221 5.28 10.25 9.95
N ASP A 222 6.53 9.77 9.92
CA ASP A 222 7.61 10.33 9.10
C ASP A 222 8.27 9.19 8.29
N MET A 223 9.21 9.52 7.43
CA MET A 223 9.89 8.54 6.60
C MET A 223 10.63 7.46 7.40
N ARG A 224 11.05 7.73 8.64
CA ARG A 224 11.72 6.74 9.50
C ARG A 224 10.77 5.64 9.96
N ASP A 225 9.50 5.96 10.14
CA ASP A 225 8.47 4.97 10.48
C ASP A 225 8.20 4.03 9.30
N LEU A 226 8.48 4.47 8.08
CA LEU A 226 8.17 3.78 6.83
C LEU A 226 9.39 3.13 6.15
N ALA A 227 10.60 3.62 6.41
CA ALA A 227 11.82 3.41 5.61
C ALA A 227 12.51 2.06 5.84
N ARG A 228 11.83 0.97 6.18
CA ARG A 228 12.49 -0.33 6.41
C ARG A 228 12.47 -1.29 5.22
N SER A 229 11.78 -1.00 4.13
CA SER A 229 11.84 -1.87 2.94
C SER A 229 11.30 -1.20 1.68
N GLY A 230 12.16 -0.98 0.71
CA GLY A 230 11.76 -0.58 -0.63
C GLY A 230 12.29 0.77 -1.09
N VAL A 231 11.95 1.16 -2.30
CA VAL A 231 12.32 2.45 -2.88
C VAL A 231 11.61 3.54 -2.09
N ILE A 232 12.39 4.31 -1.35
CA ILE A 232 11.94 5.36 -0.42
C ILE A 232 11.01 6.36 -1.11
N ASP A 233 11.34 6.76 -2.33
CA ASP A 233 10.63 7.82 -3.06
C ASP A 233 9.17 7.52 -3.37
N ASN A 234 8.85 6.29 -3.76
CA ASN A 234 7.47 5.94 -4.13
C ASN A 234 6.58 5.76 -2.90
N VAL A 235 7.12 5.15 -1.84
CA VAL A 235 6.41 5.03 -0.56
C VAL A 235 6.13 6.43 0.00
N MET A 236 7.10 7.32 -0.07
CA MET A 236 6.97 8.70 0.38
C MET A 236 5.89 9.46 -0.40
N ARG A 237 5.92 9.40 -1.73
CA ARG A 237 4.89 10.04 -2.58
C ARG A 237 3.50 9.52 -2.27
N GLU A 238 3.35 8.20 -2.12
CA GLU A 238 2.07 7.59 -1.74
C GLU A 238 1.60 8.08 -0.36
N GLN A 239 2.49 8.14 0.62
CA GLN A 239 2.11 8.58 1.96
C GLN A 239 1.77 10.07 2.00
N ILE A 240 2.53 10.92 1.30
CA ILE A 240 2.23 12.34 1.19
C ILE A 240 0.89 12.55 0.48
N SER A 241 0.64 11.87 -0.65
CA SER A 241 -0.62 12.02 -1.39
C SER A 241 -1.87 11.58 -0.61
N ARG A 242 -1.71 10.77 0.41
CA ARG A 242 -2.80 10.24 1.24
C ARG A 242 -2.90 10.84 2.62
N CYS A 243 -1.92 11.59 3.09
CA CYS A 243 -2.01 12.20 4.41
C CYS A 243 -3.07 13.30 4.44
N ARG A 244 -3.68 13.49 5.60
CA ARG A 244 -4.66 14.56 5.80
C ARG A 244 -4.00 15.93 5.83
N ILE A 245 -2.83 16.02 6.43
CA ILE A 245 -2.02 17.22 6.56
C ILE A 245 -0.55 16.82 6.46
N LEU A 246 0.23 17.59 5.71
CA LEU A 246 1.69 17.53 5.78
C LEU A 246 2.18 18.67 6.68
N ILE A 247 3.07 18.35 7.61
CA ILE A 247 3.80 19.33 8.43
C ILE A 247 5.28 19.21 8.08
N SER A 248 5.85 20.28 7.54
CA SER A 248 7.26 20.34 7.15
C SER A 248 8.05 21.29 8.04
N ASP A 249 9.20 20.84 8.52
CA ASP A 249 10.19 21.71 9.16
C ASP A 249 11.27 22.09 8.16
N LEU A 250 11.32 23.37 7.81
CA LEU A 250 12.22 23.95 6.83
C LEU A 250 13.42 24.67 7.50
N THR A 251 13.69 24.40 8.78
CA THR A 251 14.68 25.13 9.58
C THR A 251 16.13 24.82 9.19
N ASP A 252 16.45 23.58 8.84
CA ASP A 252 17.83 23.07 8.72
C ASP A 252 18.29 22.89 7.27
N ASP A 253 17.93 23.75 6.33
CA ASP A 253 18.27 23.64 4.88
C ASP A 253 18.11 22.21 4.32
N ASN A 254 17.11 21.50 4.84
CA ASN A 254 16.83 20.11 4.45
C ASN A 254 16.07 20.07 3.12
N PHE A 255 16.78 19.90 2.03
CA PHE A 255 16.20 19.82 0.68
C PHE A 255 15.11 18.75 0.55
N GLY A 256 15.17 17.66 1.34
CA GLY A 256 14.13 16.65 1.41
C GLY A 256 12.80 17.22 1.88
N SER A 257 12.80 17.98 2.99
CA SER A 257 11.58 18.60 3.53
C SER A 257 10.99 19.64 2.57
N TYR A 258 11.83 20.42 1.87
CA TYR A 258 11.36 21.35 0.83
C TYR A 258 10.71 20.61 -0.33
N TRP A 259 11.29 19.50 -0.77
CA TRP A 259 10.72 18.69 -1.84
C TRP A 259 9.39 18.06 -1.43
N GLU A 260 9.32 17.51 -0.21
CA GLU A 260 8.11 16.90 0.35
C GLU A 260 6.97 17.93 0.48
N ALA A 261 7.29 19.16 0.95
CA ALA A 261 6.34 20.25 1.03
C ALA A 261 5.82 20.68 -0.34
N GLY A 262 6.71 20.91 -1.31
CA GLY A 262 6.32 21.27 -2.69
C GLY A 262 5.55 20.17 -3.40
N PHE A 263 5.86 18.90 -3.13
CA PHE A 263 5.10 17.77 -3.67
C PHE A 263 3.67 17.76 -3.11
N ALA A 264 3.52 17.95 -1.80
CA ALA A 264 2.21 18.02 -1.15
C ALA A 264 1.36 19.19 -1.66
N GLU A 265 1.96 20.37 -1.83
CA GLU A 265 1.30 21.55 -2.40
C GLU A 265 0.81 21.29 -3.83
N GLY A 266 1.65 20.65 -4.66
CA GLY A 266 1.30 20.27 -6.02
C GLY A 266 0.12 19.30 -6.14
N PHE A 267 -0.18 18.53 -5.07
CA PHE A 267 -1.34 17.66 -4.95
C PHE A 267 -2.55 18.34 -4.29
N GLY A 268 -2.48 19.61 -3.94
CA GLY A 268 -3.55 20.33 -3.26
C GLY A 268 -3.69 19.98 -1.78
N GLN A 269 -2.70 19.33 -1.18
CA GLN A 269 -2.68 19.00 0.24
C GLN A 269 -2.55 20.26 1.10
N VAL A 270 -3.24 20.29 2.25
CA VAL A 270 -3.04 21.36 3.23
C VAL A 270 -1.68 21.15 3.89
N GLY A 271 -0.73 22.04 3.58
CA GLY A 271 0.60 22.08 4.19
C GLY A 271 0.63 23.07 5.37
N CYS A 272 1.31 22.71 6.44
CA CYS A 272 1.71 23.63 7.51
C CYS A 272 3.24 23.67 7.55
N GLU A 273 3.81 24.79 7.19
CA GLU A 273 5.26 24.99 7.14
C GLU A 273 5.75 25.75 8.38
N ARG A 274 6.88 25.31 8.92
CA ARG A 274 7.59 26.02 9.98
C ARG A 274 9.00 26.37 9.49
N SER A 275 9.34 27.67 9.51
CA SER A 275 10.72 28.12 9.42
C SER A 275 11.08 28.91 10.68
N GLN A 276 12.26 28.67 11.25
CA GLN A 276 12.82 29.63 12.19
C GLN A 276 13.50 30.72 11.34
N SER A 277 12.94 31.91 11.36
CA SER A 277 13.68 33.09 10.92
C SER A 277 14.89 33.23 11.86
N GLY A 278 16.09 33.03 11.34
CA GLY A 278 17.30 33.31 12.08
C GLY A 278 17.24 34.71 12.66
N SER A 279 17.39 34.83 13.95
CA SER A 279 17.70 36.11 14.56
C SER A 279 19.11 36.54 14.10
N PRO A 280 19.35 37.82 13.80
CA PRO A 280 20.61 38.32 13.34
C PRO A 280 21.75 38.15 14.34
#